data_5cb05b49839c28f11c02db8502261442
#
_entry.id   5cb05b49839c28f11c02db8502261442
#
_cell.length_a   1.000
_cell.length_b   1.000
_cell.length_c   1.000
_cell.angle_alpha   90.00
_cell.angle_beta   90.00
_cell.angle_gamma   90.00
#
_symmetry.space_group_name_H-M   'P 1'
#
loop_
_entity.id
_entity.type
_entity.pdbx_description
1 polymer ?
#
loop_
_entity_poly.entity_id
_entity_poly.type
_entity_poly.pdbx_seq_one_letter_code
_entity_poly.pdbx_strand_id
1 'polypeptide(L)'
;MRRLKFILTMAFASVFLVGCAAKRAVIDDSWTKKPSKVKVVFTEPLVANLDDLQDDLPDYVNNFSGWYRAQLEYNLLSQSSGIRYAVQKISRDYVKIEPAPVNEENIKVPRVTEMDPSADVYLVLDDIWIGRTTKMGTCSNGMTTYSCPQNYFTAKGIYAFYDVSSGRRVGYGDYESNSGYTFVVSLSDWESIIEKTVDTILDNTPITQ
;
A
#
# COMPACT_ATOMS: atom_id res chain seq x y z
N MET A 1 63.10 13.19 -20.43
CA MET A 1 61.83 13.96 -20.40
C MET A 1 60.65 13.00 -20.56
N ARG A 2 60.06 12.54 -19.42
CA ARG A 2 58.95 11.61 -19.40
C ARG A 2 57.65 12.40 -19.39
N ARG A 3 56.85 12.28 -20.45
CA ARG A 3 55.52 12.89 -20.52
C ARG A 3 54.53 11.98 -19.75
N LEU A 4 54.04 12.47 -18.62
CA LEU A 4 53.02 11.87 -17.79
C LEU A 4 51.64 12.11 -18.47
N LYS A 5 51.03 11.07 -19.01
CA LYS A 5 49.66 11.13 -19.53
C LYS A 5 48.71 10.98 -18.35
N PHE A 6 48.05 12.06 -17.97
CA PHE A 6 46.89 12.02 -17.08
C PHE A 6 45.68 11.48 -17.86
N ILE A 7 45.28 10.27 -17.55
CA ILE A 7 44.00 9.74 -18.00
C ILE A 7 42.97 10.14 -16.94
N LEU A 8 42.19 11.17 -17.26
CA LEU A 8 41.05 11.59 -16.46
C LEU A 8 39.90 10.61 -16.71
N THR A 9 39.74 9.64 -15.84
CA THR A 9 38.59 8.70 -15.88
C THR A 9 37.40 9.44 -15.26
N MET A 10 36.55 10.01 -16.09
CA MET A 10 35.22 10.48 -15.66
C MET A 10 34.35 9.28 -15.32
N ALA A 11 34.25 8.95 -14.05
CA ALA A 11 33.22 8.06 -13.54
C ALA A 11 31.89 8.80 -13.60
N PHE A 12 31.09 8.48 -14.61
CA PHE A 12 29.67 8.87 -14.64
C PHE A 12 28.97 8.05 -13.56
N ALA A 13 28.83 8.62 -12.36
CA ALA A 13 27.89 8.15 -11.36
C ALA A 13 26.49 8.48 -11.86
N SER A 14 25.84 7.50 -12.50
CA SER A 14 24.41 7.55 -12.80
C SER A 14 23.68 7.49 -11.47
N VAL A 15 23.38 8.63 -10.90
CA VAL A 15 22.43 8.74 -9.78
C VAL A 15 21.07 8.42 -10.36
N PHE A 16 20.65 7.15 -10.23
CA PHE A 16 19.26 6.77 -10.36
C PHE A 16 18.52 7.48 -9.22
N LEU A 17 17.97 8.65 -9.51
CA LEU A 17 16.91 9.22 -8.70
C LEU A 17 15.69 8.30 -8.85
N VAL A 18 15.69 7.21 -8.09
CA VAL A 18 14.45 6.54 -7.73
C VAL A 18 13.68 7.60 -6.96
N GLY A 19 12.71 8.20 -7.61
CA GLY A 19 11.78 9.11 -6.96
C GLY A 19 11.04 8.30 -5.89
N CYS A 20 11.59 8.24 -4.70
CA CYS A 20 10.83 7.87 -3.52
C CYS A 20 9.74 8.93 -3.40
N ALA A 21 8.52 8.61 -3.80
CA ALA A 21 7.37 9.33 -3.29
C ALA A 21 7.55 9.33 -1.76
N ALA A 22 7.61 10.52 -1.16
CA ALA A 22 7.82 10.65 0.27
C ALA A 22 6.78 9.78 0.96
N LYS A 23 7.23 8.73 1.66
CA LYS A 23 6.33 7.83 2.39
C LYS A 23 5.65 8.67 3.45
N ARG A 24 4.38 8.95 3.28
CA ARG A 24 3.57 9.63 4.30
C ARG A 24 3.14 8.60 5.34
N ALA A 25 4.13 8.09 6.08
CA ALA A 25 3.91 7.12 7.13
C ALA A 25 4.63 7.53 8.41
N VAL A 26 3.99 7.27 9.54
CA VAL A 26 4.52 7.49 10.88
C VAL A 26 4.41 6.20 11.66
N ILE A 27 5.52 5.79 12.29
CA ILE A 27 5.60 4.65 13.20
C ILE A 27 5.98 5.20 14.58
N ASP A 28 5.33 4.68 15.60
CA ASP A 28 5.70 4.98 16.99
C ASP A 28 6.82 4.03 17.43
N ASP A 29 8.06 4.47 17.31
CA ASP A 29 9.26 3.70 17.66
C ASP A 29 9.30 3.29 19.16
N SER A 30 8.49 3.92 20.00
CA SER A 30 8.36 3.53 21.41
C SER A 30 7.49 2.30 21.63
N TRP A 31 6.73 1.88 20.62
CA TRP A 31 5.89 0.70 20.69
C TRP A 31 6.71 -0.54 20.27
N THR A 32 6.99 -1.41 21.23
CA THR A 32 7.87 -2.59 21.05
C THR A 32 7.16 -3.92 21.29
N LYS A 33 5.83 -3.92 21.36
CA LYS A 33 5.05 -5.13 21.55
C LYS A 33 5.10 -6.01 20.30
N LYS A 34 5.11 -7.34 20.52
CA LYS A 34 4.98 -8.33 19.44
C LYS A 34 3.55 -8.87 19.44
N PRO A 35 2.67 -8.42 18.55
CA PRO A 35 1.30 -8.90 18.54
C PRO A 35 1.23 -10.34 18.04
N SER A 36 0.33 -11.13 18.61
CA SER A 36 0.00 -12.48 18.16
C SER A 36 -1.33 -12.54 17.39
N LYS A 37 -2.17 -11.50 17.58
CA LYS A 37 -3.49 -11.40 16.99
C LYS A 37 -3.71 -9.99 16.45
N VAL A 38 -3.87 -9.86 15.14
CA VAL A 38 -4.17 -8.61 14.47
C VAL A 38 -5.55 -8.70 13.84
N LYS A 39 -6.44 -7.79 14.21
CA LYS A 39 -7.72 -7.63 13.53
C LYS A 39 -7.59 -6.55 12.48
N VAL A 40 -7.84 -6.94 11.23
CA VAL A 40 -7.82 -6.03 10.09
C VAL A 40 -9.26 -5.70 9.72
N VAL A 41 -9.60 -4.44 9.75
CA VAL A 41 -10.92 -3.97 9.32
C VAL A 41 -10.76 -3.01 8.15
N PHE A 42 -11.65 -3.12 7.17
CA PHE A 42 -11.61 -2.27 5.99
C PHE A 42 -13.03 -1.79 5.60
N THR A 43 -13.11 -0.58 5.07
CA THR A 43 -14.34 -0.07 4.46
C THR A 43 -14.46 -0.53 3.01
N GLU A 44 -15.65 -0.41 2.42
CA GLU A 44 -15.91 -0.80 1.03
C GLU A 44 -14.91 -0.13 0.09
N PRO A 45 -14.13 -0.88 -0.71
CA PRO A 45 -13.26 -0.31 -1.72
C PRO A 45 -14.08 0.35 -2.84
N LEU A 46 -13.69 1.56 -3.23
CA LEU A 46 -14.19 2.21 -4.44
C LEU A 46 -13.36 1.73 -5.63
N VAL A 47 -13.96 0.92 -6.48
CA VAL A 47 -13.36 0.52 -7.76
C VAL A 47 -13.84 1.50 -8.84
N ALA A 48 -12.90 2.27 -9.37
CA ALA A 48 -13.20 3.23 -10.43
C ALA A 48 -13.47 2.51 -11.75
N ASN A 49 -14.57 2.87 -12.41
CA ASN A 49 -15.03 2.23 -13.66
C ASN A 49 -15.18 0.70 -13.49
N LEU A 50 -15.89 0.28 -12.45
CA LEU A 50 -16.05 -1.13 -12.10
C LEU A 50 -16.58 -1.94 -13.28
N ASP A 51 -17.51 -1.39 -14.08
CA ASP A 51 -18.10 -2.06 -15.25
C ASP A 51 -17.01 -2.44 -16.27
N ASP A 52 -16.03 -1.53 -16.51
CA ASP A 52 -14.91 -1.79 -17.43
C ASP A 52 -13.87 -2.75 -16.84
N LEU A 53 -13.81 -2.87 -15.51
CA LEU A 53 -12.84 -3.71 -14.80
C LEU A 53 -13.43 -5.07 -14.37
N GLN A 54 -14.75 -5.21 -14.35
CA GLN A 54 -15.43 -6.47 -14.04
C GLN A 54 -15.16 -7.55 -15.08
N ASP A 55 -15.07 -7.18 -16.36
CA ASP A 55 -14.76 -8.10 -17.45
C ASP A 55 -13.34 -8.72 -17.30
N ASP A 56 -12.47 -8.06 -16.54
CA ASP A 56 -11.11 -8.52 -16.25
C ASP A 56 -11.05 -9.44 -15.01
N LEU A 57 -12.13 -9.53 -14.24
CA LEU A 57 -12.25 -10.43 -13.10
C LEU A 57 -12.92 -11.74 -13.51
N PRO A 58 -12.49 -12.88 -12.95
CA PRO A 58 -13.13 -14.16 -13.24
C PRO A 58 -14.61 -14.18 -12.81
N ASP A 59 -15.45 -14.91 -13.54
CA ASP A 59 -16.90 -15.06 -13.30
C ASP A 59 -17.24 -15.51 -11.87
N TYR A 60 -16.30 -16.16 -11.16
CA TYR A 60 -16.51 -16.57 -9.76
C TYR A 60 -16.40 -15.42 -8.77
N VAL A 61 -15.91 -14.25 -9.18
CA VAL A 61 -15.84 -13.05 -8.32
C VAL A 61 -17.19 -12.32 -8.32
N ASN A 62 -18.23 -13.00 -7.87
CA ASN A 62 -19.57 -12.41 -7.77
C ASN A 62 -19.71 -11.38 -6.63
N ASN A 63 -18.76 -11.36 -5.70
CA ASN A 63 -18.73 -10.46 -4.56
C ASN A 63 -17.29 -9.92 -4.39
N PHE A 64 -17.05 -8.75 -4.95
CA PHE A 64 -15.73 -8.10 -4.92
C PHE A 64 -15.21 -7.94 -3.49
N SER A 65 -16.01 -7.44 -2.55
CA SER A 65 -15.57 -7.25 -1.16
C SER A 65 -15.20 -8.57 -0.47
N GLY A 66 -15.89 -9.65 -0.77
CA GLY A 66 -15.56 -10.99 -0.26
C GLY A 66 -14.25 -11.52 -0.82
N TRP A 67 -14.03 -11.33 -2.12
CA TRP A 67 -12.79 -11.70 -2.79
C TRP A 67 -11.62 -10.84 -2.29
N TYR A 68 -11.79 -9.51 -2.22
CA TYR A 68 -10.79 -8.58 -1.69
C TYR A 68 -10.39 -8.92 -0.26
N ARG A 69 -11.35 -9.25 0.60
CA ARG A 69 -11.09 -9.73 1.96
C ARG A 69 -10.22 -10.98 1.96
N ALA A 70 -10.55 -11.96 1.12
CA ALA A 70 -9.80 -13.22 1.04
C ALA A 70 -8.35 -13.00 0.55
N GLN A 71 -8.16 -12.12 -0.43
CA GLN A 71 -6.83 -11.75 -0.92
C GLN A 71 -6.02 -10.99 0.13
N LEU A 72 -6.63 -10.05 0.86
CA LEU A 72 -5.95 -9.39 1.99
C LEU A 72 -5.50 -10.41 3.04
N GLU A 73 -6.38 -11.32 3.45
CA GLU A 73 -6.08 -12.33 4.46
C GLU A 73 -4.96 -13.26 4.01
N TYR A 74 -5.01 -13.73 2.76
CA TYR A 74 -3.98 -14.58 2.17
C TYR A 74 -2.60 -13.89 2.18
N ASN A 75 -2.52 -12.65 1.69
CA ASN A 75 -1.25 -11.91 1.62
C ASN A 75 -0.70 -11.56 3.01
N LEU A 76 -1.54 -11.17 3.96
CA LEU A 76 -1.12 -10.93 5.33
C LEU A 76 -0.54 -12.18 6.00
N LEU A 77 -1.16 -13.34 5.79
CA LEU A 77 -0.69 -14.61 6.35
C LEU A 77 0.61 -15.08 5.69
N SER A 78 0.80 -14.84 4.39
CA SER A 78 2.01 -15.25 3.66
C SER A 78 3.25 -14.45 4.06
N GLN A 79 3.08 -13.19 4.47
CA GLN A 79 4.18 -12.26 4.71
C GLN A 79 4.61 -12.17 6.18
N SER A 80 3.83 -12.67 7.11
CA SER A 80 4.15 -12.58 8.54
C SER A 80 3.94 -13.89 9.28
N SER A 81 5.04 -14.50 9.68
CA SER A 81 5.00 -15.73 10.48
C SER A 81 4.64 -15.44 11.94
N GLY A 82 3.80 -16.28 12.53
CA GLY A 82 3.47 -16.23 13.96
C GLY A 82 2.35 -15.27 14.35
N ILE A 83 1.81 -14.48 13.42
CA ILE A 83 0.68 -13.58 13.64
C ILE A 83 -0.60 -14.22 13.08
N ARG A 84 -1.68 -14.16 13.85
CA ARG A 84 -3.02 -14.54 13.38
C ARG A 84 -3.77 -13.29 12.95
N TYR A 85 -4.25 -13.29 11.71
CA TYR A 85 -5.06 -12.21 11.16
C TYR A 85 -6.53 -12.62 11.12
N ALA A 86 -7.40 -11.65 11.43
CA ALA A 86 -8.83 -11.75 11.21
C ALA A 86 -9.27 -10.54 10.38
N VAL A 87 -9.62 -10.78 9.12
CA VAL A 87 -9.96 -9.69 8.16
C VAL A 87 -11.48 -9.57 8.05
N GLN A 88 -12.00 -8.35 8.23
CA GLN A 88 -13.42 -8.06 8.22
C GLN A 88 -13.73 -6.75 7.50
N LYS A 89 -14.74 -6.77 6.63
CA LYS A 89 -15.35 -5.54 6.11
C LYS A 89 -16.27 -4.92 7.17
N ILE A 90 -16.19 -3.60 7.32
CA ILE A 90 -17.06 -2.84 8.22
C ILE A 90 -17.78 -1.71 7.46
N SER A 91 -18.91 -1.23 7.98
CA SER A 91 -19.55 -0.01 7.46
C SER A 91 -18.68 1.21 7.76
N ARG A 92 -18.68 2.16 6.83
CA ARG A 92 -18.05 3.47 7.00
C ARG A 92 -18.54 4.22 8.22
N ASP A 93 -19.77 3.99 8.66
CA ASP A 93 -20.36 4.62 9.84
C ASP A 93 -19.62 4.29 11.15
N TYR A 94 -18.89 3.18 11.17
CA TYR A 94 -18.04 2.79 12.30
C TYR A 94 -16.63 3.38 12.25
N VAL A 95 -16.32 4.18 11.23
CA VAL A 95 -14.99 4.78 11.05
C VAL A 95 -15.09 6.31 11.19
N LYS A 96 -14.33 6.86 12.12
CA LYS A 96 -14.10 8.31 12.24
C LYS A 96 -12.81 8.66 11.55
N ILE A 97 -12.77 9.83 10.95
CA ILE A 97 -11.54 10.39 10.35
C ILE A 97 -10.99 11.46 11.28
N GLU A 98 -9.74 11.28 11.68
CA GLU A 98 -9.02 12.22 12.53
C GLU A 98 -7.82 12.79 11.76
N PRO A 99 -7.49 14.08 11.91
CA PRO A 99 -6.25 14.62 11.37
C PRO A 99 -5.06 14.07 12.17
N ALA A 100 -3.97 13.78 11.49
CA ALA A 100 -2.73 13.36 12.11
C ALA A 100 -1.51 13.95 11.38
N PRO A 101 -0.50 14.44 12.11
CA PRO A 101 0.67 15.08 11.49
C PRO A 101 1.57 14.07 10.80
N VAL A 102 2.00 14.40 9.58
CA VAL A 102 3.09 13.75 8.86
C VAL A 102 4.00 14.83 8.32
N ASN A 103 5.18 14.97 8.88
CA ASN A 103 6.07 16.11 8.63
C ASN A 103 5.37 17.44 8.95
N GLU A 104 5.23 18.34 7.96
CA GLU A 104 4.58 19.65 8.10
C GLU A 104 3.09 19.64 7.68
N GLU A 105 2.57 18.49 7.23
CA GLU A 105 1.20 18.34 6.75
C GLU A 105 0.36 17.48 7.71
N ASN A 106 -0.96 17.60 7.61
CA ASN A 106 -1.89 16.67 8.26
C ASN A 106 -2.49 15.74 7.21
N ILE A 107 -2.44 14.45 7.49
CA ILE A 107 -3.20 13.46 6.72
C ILE A 107 -4.47 13.05 7.45
N LYS A 108 -5.42 12.52 6.71
CA LYS A 108 -6.61 11.87 7.27
C LYS A 108 -6.23 10.49 7.78
N VAL A 109 -6.65 10.14 8.98
CA VAL A 109 -6.34 8.84 9.59
C VAL A 109 -7.63 8.19 10.08
N PRO A 110 -7.91 6.93 9.69
CA PRO A 110 -9.13 6.25 10.08
C PRO A 110 -9.02 5.70 11.52
N ARG A 111 -10.10 5.84 12.30
CA ARG A 111 -10.25 5.25 13.62
C ARG A 111 -11.58 4.56 13.75
N VAL A 112 -11.59 3.32 14.22
CA VAL A 112 -12.84 2.62 14.55
C VAL A 112 -13.42 3.14 15.87
N THR A 113 -14.75 3.16 15.96
CA THR A 113 -15.45 3.61 17.16
C THR A 113 -15.28 2.64 18.33
N GLU A 114 -15.19 1.35 18.03
CA GLU A 114 -15.05 0.28 19.03
C GLU A 114 -14.02 -0.74 18.55
N MET A 115 -13.19 -1.24 19.47
CA MET A 115 -12.20 -2.27 19.21
C MET A 115 -12.55 -3.53 20.02
N ASP A 116 -12.47 -4.69 19.38
CA ASP A 116 -12.63 -5.98 20.02
C ASP A 116 -11.43 -6.25 20.94
N PRO A 117 -11.63 -6.41 22.25
CA PRO A 117 -10.54 -6.59 23.21
C PRO A 117 -9.81 -7.95 23.04
N SER A 118 -10.29 -8.85 22.21
CA SER A 118 -9.63 -10.13 21.93
C SER A 118 -8.45 -10.03 20.98
N ALA A 119 -8.28 -8.89 20.29
CA ALA A 119 -7.14 -8.61 19.44
C ALA A 119 -6.04 -7.83 20.20
N ASP A 120 -4.80 -7.98 19.80
CA ASP A 120 -3.68 -7.21 20.34
C ASP A 120 -3.56 -5.86 19.62
N VAL A 121 -3.80 -5.89 18.30
CA VAL A 121 -3.69 -4.73 17.38
C VAL A 121 -4.88 -4.69 16.43
N TYR A 122 -5.36 -3.49 16.14
CA TYR A 122 -6.25 -3.21 15.01
C TYR A 122 -5.49 -2.52 13.89
N LEU A 123 -5.60 -3.06 12.68
CA LEU A 123 -5.28 -2.37 11.44
C LEU A 123 -6.59 -1.92 10.80
N VAL A 124 -6.73 -0.62 10.61
CA VAL A 124 -7.90 0.00 9.96
C VAL A 124 -7.50 0.49 8.58
N LEU A 125 -8.16 0.00 7.54
CA LEU A 125 -7.98 0.45 6.15
C LEU A 125 -9.23 1.20 5.71
N ASP A 126 -9.02 2.38 5.11
CA ASP A 126 -10.12 3.24 4.70
C ASP A 126 -9.77 4.08 3.47
N ASP A 127 -10.79 4.69 2.87
CA ASP A 127 -10.66 5.49 1.64
C ASP A 127 -9.94 4.70 0.52
N ILE A 128 -10.23 3.40 0.45
CA ILE A 128 -9.62 2.48 -0.50
C ILE A 128 -10.15 2.78 -1.90
N TRP A 129 -9.26 3.16 -2.80
CA TRP A 129 -9.55 3.40 -4.20
C TRP A 129 -8.70 2.47 -5.07
N ILE A 130 -9.34 1.81 -6.04
CA ILE A 130 -8.68 0.92 -6.99
C ILE A 130 -9.12 1.31 -8.40
N GLY A 131 -8.16 1.43 -9.33
CA GLY A 131 -8.50 1.81 -10.71
C GLY A 131 -7.29 1.97 -11.62
N ARG A 132 -7.56 2.38 -12.85
CA ARG A 132 -6.52 2.67 -13.85
C ARG A 132 -6.02 4.10 -13.71
N THR A 133 -4.71 4.28 -13.77
CA THR A 133 -4.06 5.60 -13.78
C THR A 133 -3.02 5.67 -14.88
N THR A 134 -2.76 6.88 -15.38
CA THR A 134 -1.68 7.11 -16.35
C THR A 134 -0.69 8.08 -15.73
N LYS A 135 0.59 7.72 -15.73
CA LYS A 135 1.69 8.55 -15.25
C LYS A 135 2.70 8.74 -16.35
N MET A 136 3.37 9.90 -16.37
CA MET A 136 4.49 10.11 -17.29
C MET A 136 5.70 9.32 -16.77
N GLY A 137 6.21 8.45 -17.61
CA GLY A 137 7.40 7.66 -17.38
C GLY A 137 8.48 7.90 -18.43
N THR A 138 9.51 7.08 -18.44
CA THR A 138 10.60 7.12 -19.42
C THR A 138 10.50 5.94 -20.35
N CYS A 139 10.42 6.19 -21.65
CA CYS A 139 10.51 5.20 -22.71
C CYS A 139 11.86 5.30 -23.43
N SER A 140 12.30 4.19 -24.03
CA SER A 140 13.50 4.16 -24.87
C SER A 140 13.21 3.41 -26.16
N ASN A 141 13.71 3.94 -27.28
CA ASN A 141 13.70 3.27 -28.57
C ASN A 141 15.05 2.62 -28.93
N GLY A 142 15.93 2.48 -27.93
CA GLY A 142 17.29 1.94 -28.10
C GLY A 142 18.34 2.99 -28.46
N MET A 143 17.95 4.16 -28.94
CA MET A 143 18.88 5.26 -29.30
C MET A 143 18.68 6.50 -28.40
N THR A 144 17.44 6.77 -28.04
CA THR A 144 17.07 7.94 -27.22
C THR A 144 16.08 7.55 -26.13
N THR A 145 16.12 8.27 -25.02
CA THR A 145 15.11 8.24 -23.96
C THR A 145 14.19 9.45 -24.11
N TYR A 146 12.89 9.22 -23.93
CA TYR A 146 11.87 10.27 -24.01
C TYR A 146 10.78 10.03 -22.98
N SER A 147 10.07 11.09 -22.62
CA SER A 147 8.92 10.98 -21.70
C SER A 147 7.72 10.41 -22.45
N CYS A 148 7.07 9.41 -21.88
CA CYS A 148 5.89 8.76 -22.47
C CYS A 148 4.86 8.43 -21.39
N PRO A 149 3.56 8.40 -21.74
CA PRO A 149 2.53 7.93 -20.81
C PRO A 149 2.68 6.42 -20.58
N GLN A 150 2.60 6.02 -19.32
CA GLN A 150 2.60 4.62 -18.88
C GLN A 150 1.32 4.36 -18.09
N ASN A 151 0.68 3.23 -18.37
CA ASN A 151 -0.55 2.85 -17.72
C ASN A 151 -0.25 1.99 -16.48
N TYR A 152 -0.94 2.31 -15.40
CA TYR A 152 -0.82 1.60 -14.13
C TYR A 152 -2.20 1.21 -13.63
N PHE A 153 -2.30 0.00 -13.11
CA PHE A 153 -3.35 -0.39 -12.21
C PHE A 153 -2.91 0.00 -10.80
N THR A 154 -3.71 0.81 -10.12
CA THR A 154 -3.32 1.51 -8.90
C THR A 154 -4.30 1.20 -7.79
N ALA A 155 -3.78 0.88 -6.60
CA ALA A 155 -4.54 0.88 -5.36
C ALA A 155 -3.96 1.93 -4.41
N LYS A 156 -4.82 2.73 -3.78
CA LYS A 156 -4.43 3.73 -2.79
C LYS A 156 -5.46 3.82 -1.68
N GLY A 157 -5.03 4.30 -0.52
CA GLY A 157 -5.89 4.47 0.64
C GLY A 157 -5.13 4.98 1.84
N ILE A 158 -5.80 4.97 2.97
CA ILE A 158 -5.24 5.38 4.26
C ILE A 158 -5.31 4.22 5.24
N TYR A 159 -4.36 4.17 6.17
CA TYR A 159 -4.34 3.13 7.19
C TYR A 159 -3.94 3.65 8.56
N ALA A 160 -4.33 2.93 9.59
CA ALA A 160 -3.85 3.17 10.95
C ALA A 160 -3.79 1.90 11.77
N PHE A 161 -2.77 1.82 12.64
CA PHE A 161 -2.58 0.77 13.62
C PHE A 161 -2.87 1.28 15.02
N TYR A 162 -3.63 0.50 15.77
CA TYR A 162 -3.99 0.78 17.16
C TYR A 162 -3.61 -0.38 18.06
N ASP A 163 -2.90 -0.10 19.14
CA ASP A 163 -2.73 -1.01 20.26
C ASP A 163 -4.07 -1.08 21.02
N VAL A 164 -4.70 -2.25 21.03
CA VAL A 164 -6.02 -2.44 21.65
C VAL A 164 -5.99 -2.17 23.13
N SER A 165 -4.94 -2.61 23.83
CA SER A 165 -4.83 -2.51 25.29
C SER A 165 -4.78 -1.07 25.80
N SER A 166 -4.18 -0.16 25.04
CA SER A 166 -4.06 1.26 25.40
C SER A 166 -4.98 2.17 24.61
N GLY A 167 -5.61 1.67 23.52
CA GLY A 167 -6.35 2.48 22.56
C GLY A 167 -5.48 3.48 21.79
N ARG A 168 -4.14 3.39 21.90
CA ARG A 168 -3.20 4.33 21.30
C ARG A 168 -2.92 3.96 19.86
N ARG A 169 -2.85 4.96 18.99
CA ARG A 169 -2.38 4.81 17.61
C ARG A 169 -0.86 4.64 17.62
N VAL A 170 -0.37 3.56 17.01
CA VAL A 170 1.04 3.15 17.01
C VAL A 170 1.67 3.19 15.63
N GLY A 171 0.88 3.40 14.59
CA GLY A 171 1.35 3.62 13.22
C GLY A 171 0.21 4.13 12.35
N TYR A 172 0.52 4.89 11.31
CA TYR A 172 -0.47 5.38 10.35
C TYR A 172 0.20 5.95 9.11
N GLY A 173 -0.55 6.02 8.04
CA GLY A 173 -0.09 6.61 6.80
C GLY A 173 -1.10 6.52 5.68
N ASP A 174 -0.66 6.96 4.51
CA ASP A 174 -1.29 6.64 3.25
C ASP A 174 -0.42 5.64 2.47
N TYR A 175 -1.05 4.89 1.58
CA TYR A 175 -0.37 4.00 0.66
C TYR A 175 -0.82 4.26 -0.78
N GLU A 176 0.10 4.04 -1.70
CA GLU A 176 -0.18 3.98 -3.12
C GLU A 176 0.68 2.87 -3.74
N SER A 177 0.02 1.84 -4.23
CA SER A 177 0.64 0.70 -4.91
C SER A 177 0.29 0.72 -6.39
N ASN A 178 1.24 0.40 -7.26
CA ASN A 178 1.08 0.47 -8.70
C ASN A 178 1.57 -0.82 -9.35
N SER A 179 0.81 -1.32 -10.33
CA SER A 179 1.21 -2.40 -11.23
C SER A 179 1.07 -1.93 -12.67
N GLY A 180 2.14 -1.98 -13.46
CA GLY A 180 2.09 -1.61 -14.88
C GLY A 180 1.29 -2.65 -15.67
N TYR A 181 0.42 -2.22 -16.59
CA TYR A 181 -0.28 -3.09 -17.53
C TYR A 181 -0.22 -2.52 -18.95
N THR A 182 -0.41 -3.38 -19.97
CA THR A 182 -0.25 -2.95 -21.36
C THR A 182 -1.58 -2.63 -22.02
N PHE A 183 -2.55 -3.53 -22.00
CA PHE A 183 -3.85 -3.36 -22.68
C PHE A 183 -5.03 -3.65 -21.76
N VAL A 184 -5.02 -4.76 -21.05
CA VAL A 184 -6.06 -5.20 -20.13
C VAL A 184 -5.47 -5.45 -18.75
N VAL A 185 -6.28 -5.31 -17.72
CA VAL A 185 -5.91 -5.64 -16.33
C VAL A 185 -6.30 -7.10 -16.11
N SER A 186 -5.32 -7.97 -15.94
CA SER A 186 -5.53 -9.40 -15.71
C SER A 186 -5.79 -9.74 -14.24
N LEU A 187 -6.25 -10.95 -13.96
CA LEU A 187 -6.37 -11.45 -12.57
C LEU A 187 -5.05 -11.34 -11.82
N SER A 188 -3.92 -11.63 -12.47
CA SER A 188 -2.60 -11.50 -11.85
C SER A 188 -2.23 -10.05 -11.51
N ASP A 189 -2.75 -9.07 -12.24
CA ASP A 189 -2.57 -7.65 -11.90
C ASP A 189 -3.38 -7.28 -10.66
N TRP A 190 -4.60 -7.82 -10.55
CA TRP A 190 -5.43 -7.67 -9.36
C TRP A 190 -4.79 -8.29 -8.11
N GLU A 191 -4.29 -9.51 -8.22
CA GLU A 191 -3.58 -10.18 -7.12
C GLU A 191 -2.32 -9.43 -6.73
N SER A 192 -1.51 -9.04 -7.72
CA SER A 192 -0.27 -8.29 -7.53
C SER A 192 -0.50 -6.93 -6.86
N ILE A 193 -1.57 -6.21 -7.20
CA ILE A 193 -1.82 -4.89 -6.58
C ILE A 193 -2.22 -5.03 -5.11
N ILE A 194 -2.93 -6.08 -4.72
CA ILE A 194 -3.29 -6.35 -3.33
C ILE A 194 -2.05 -6.79 -2.54
N GLU A 195 -1.22 -7.68 -3.11
CA GLU A 195 0.06 -8.09 -2.54
C GLU A 195 0.93 -6.87 -2.25
N LYS A 196 1.19 -6.02 -3.25
CA LYS A 196 1.96 -4.78 -3.10
C LYS A 196 1.36 -3.80 -2.08
N THR A 197 0.05 -3.79 -1.96
CA THR A 197 -0.64 -2.97 -0.94
C THR A 197 -0.32 -3.49 0.46
N VAL A 198 -0.40 -4.80 0.67
CA VAL A 198 -0.05 -5.42 1.94
C VAL A 198 1.43 -5.20 2.26
N ASP A 199 2.35 -5.42 1.31
CA ASP A 199 3.78 -5.13 1.45
C ASP A 199 4.00 -3.68 1.90
N THR A 200 3.42 -2.73 1.17
CA THR A 200 3.57 -1.30 1.48
C THR A 200 3.08 -0.96 2.88
N ILE A 201 1.97 -1.55 3.32
CA ILE A 201 1.43 -1.34 4.66
C ILE A 201 2.33 -1.97 5.71
N LEU A 202 2.73 -3.24 5.54
CA LEU A 202 3.56 -3.97 6.50
C LEU A 202 4.96 -3.36 6.65
N ASP A 203 5.59 -2.93 5.57
CA ASP A 203 6.88 -2.24 5.57
C ASP A 203 6.86 -0.92 6.37
N ASN A 204 5.68 -0.35 6.57
CA ASN A 204 5.47 0.91 7.28
C ASN A 204 4.70 0.73 8.58
N THR A 205 4.86 -0.40 9.24
CA THR A 205 4.20 -0.72 10.50
C THR A 205 5.19 -1.19 11.56
N PRO A 206 4.86 -1.02 12.84
CA PRO A 206 5.70 -1.53 13.91
C PRO A 206 5.57 -3.04 14.15
N ILE A 207 4.68 -3.76 13.42
CA ILE A 207 4.42 -5.20 13.65
C ILE A 207 5.48 -6.11 13.01
N THR A 208 6.21 -5.64 12.05
CA THR A 208 7.23 -6.41 11.30
C THR A 208 8.67 -6.07 11.71
N GLN A 209 8.84 -5.20 12.70
CA GLN A 209 10.16 -4.80 13.22
C GLN A 209 10.69 -5.71 14.32
#